data_2d8c5ce30dfacace830bb294401b2549
#
_entry.id   2d8c5ce30dfacace830bb294401b2549
#
_cell.length_a   1.000
_cell.length_b   1.000
_cell.length_c   1.000
_cell.angle_alpha   90.00
_cell.angle_beta   90.00
_cell.angle_gamma   90.00
#
_symmetry.space_group_name_H-M   'P 1'
#
loop_
_entity.id
_entity.type
_entity.pdbx_description
1 polymer ?
#
loop_
_entity_poly.entity_id
_entity_poly.type
_entity_poly.pdbx_seq_one_letter_code
_entity_poly.pdbx_strand_id
1 'polypeptide(L)'
;PWSDGQVGTIGLSYTGGSQQALAVSNPPGLKAQFLMDCGYNLHTQGYRSGGALGLGVVYPYAFRKARDGKEAQRDPAVRRALEEAIGNFEEWLGHIPPKRGATPLALEPTYEDMLFAMGSRGDYDDFWKNPGSSLEEHIDSYPDIPLFLLTSWYGHHAWATTVKFVEFRKRLKSPVRMVIGTWLHGHDTLLESWSGEVDFGVDAILD
;
A
#
# COMPACT_ATOMS: atom_id res chain seq x y z
N PRO A 1 20.02 10.12 28.79
CA PRO A 1 19.27 9.36 27.77
C PRO A 1 19.23 10.18 26.48
N TRP A 2 19.30 9.51 25.33
CA TRP A 2 19.25 10.14 24.01
C TRP A 2 17.80 10.36 23.53
N SER A 3 16.82 9.82 24.21
CA SER A 3 15.40 9.92 23.91
C SER A 3 14.60 10.30 25.14
N ASP A 4 13.53 11.05 24.96
CA ASP A 4 12.53 11.39 25.97
C ASP A 4 11.37 10.36 26.02
N GLY A 5 11.46 9.28 25.24
CA GLY A 5 10.45 8.23 25.13
C GLY A 5 9.29 8.56 24.18
N GLN A 6 9.32 9.71 23.50
CA GLN A 6 8.33 10.06 22.50
C GLN A 6 8.76 9.58 21.12
N VAL A 7 7.78 9.07 20.33
CA VAL A 7 8.01 8.50 18.99
C VAL A 7 7.00 9.09 18.00
N GLY A 8 7.51 9.66 16.93
CA GLY A 8 6.76 9.93 15.72
C GLY A 8 7.10 8.87 14.68
N THR A 9 6.14 8.51 13.83
CA THR A 9 6.39 7.56 12.75
C THR A 9 6.03 8.14 11.39
N ILE A 10 6.77 7.71 10.36
CA ILE A 10 6.56 8.10 8.97
C ILE A 10 6.64 6.85 8.08
N GLY A 11 5.77 6.73 7.09
CA GLY A 11 5.83 5.62 6.15
C GLY A 11 4.90 5.74 4.96
N LEU A 12 5.39 5.23 3.84
CA LEU A 12 4.70 5.17 2.57
C LEU A 12 4.16 3.76 2.33
N SER A 13 2.96 3.66 1.72
CA SER A 13 2.41 2.39 1.23
C SER A 13 2.29 1.33 2.35
N TYR A 14 2.90 0.17 2.17
CA TYR A 14 2.91 -0.91 3.17
C TYR A 14 3.47 -0.45 4.53
N THR A 15 4.53 0.37 4.54
CA THR A 15 5.09 0.88 5.80
C THR A 15 4.16 1.89 6.48
N GLY A 16 3.31 2.61 5.73
CA GLY A 16 2.22 3.40 6.28
C GLY A 16 1.12 2.51 6.88
N GLY A 17 0.76 1.42 6.18
CA GLY A 17 -0.20 0.42 6.67
C GLY A 17 0.26 -0.27 7.97
N SER A 18 1.53 -0.65 8.06
CA SER A 18 2.08 -1.26 9.28
C SER A 18 2.08 -0.32 10.47
N GLN A 19 2.28 0.98 10.24
CA GLN A 19 2.17 2.01 11.28
C GLN A 19 0.73 2.21 11.76
N GLN A 20 -0.25 2.11 10.87
CA GLN A 20 -1.67 2.12 11.25
C GLN A 20 -1.99 0.94 12.15
N ALA A 21 -1.54 -0.26 11.77
CA ALA A 21 -1.72 -1.46 12.58
C ALA A 21 -1.03 -1.34 13.96
N LEU A 22 0.17 -0.76 13.99
CA LEU A 22 0.87 -0.45 15.25
C LEU A 22 0.03 0.49 16.12
N ALA A 23 -0.51 1.57 15.56
CA ALA A 23 -1.28 2.56 16.32
C ALA A 23 -2.52 1.97 16.97
N VAL A 24 -3.20 1.02 16.31
CA VAL A 24 -4.35 0.29 16.88
C VAL A 24 -3.99 -0.43 18.18
N SER A 25 -2.75 -0.88 18.37
CA SER A 25 -2.28 -1.46 19.63
C SER A 25 -1.99 -0.44 20.72
N ASN A 26 -2.15 0.85 20.42
CA ASN A 26 -1.92 1.99 21.32
C ASN A 26 -0.60 1.91 22.09
N PRO A 27 0.56 1.81 21.43
CA PRO A 27 1.84 1.62 22.09
C PRO A 27 2.20 2.87 22.90
N PRO A 28 2.82 2.70 24.08
CA PRO A 28 3.28 3.83 24.87
C PRO A 28 4.31 4.66 24.09
N GLY A 29 4.22 5.99 24.18
CA GLY A 29 5.17 6.88 23.54
C GLY A 29 4.81 7.30 22.11
N LEU A 30 3.90 6.65 21.42
CA LEU A 30 3.45 7.11 20.08
C LEU A 30 2.75 8.47 20.19
N LYS A 31 3.28 9.49 19.49
CA LYS A 31 2.82 10.87 19.60
C LYS A 31 2.30 11.48 18.31
N ALA A 32 2.75 11.02 17.16
CA ALA A 32 2.31 11.51 15.86
C ALA A 32 2.60 10.49 14.77
N GLN A 33 1.84 10.54 13.67
CA GLN A 33 2.12 9.74 12.48
C GLN A 33 2.01 10.57 11.20
N PHE A 34 2.95 10.31 10.29
CA PHE A 34 2.86 10.76 8.91
C PHE A 34 2.64 9.54 8.02
N LEU A 35 1.43 9.41 7.49
CA LEU A 35 0.98 8.28 6.69
C LEU A 35 0.88 8.71 5.23
N MET A 36 1.71 8.11 4.39
CA MET A 36 1.78 8.45 2.97
C MET A 36 1.19 7.33 2.13
N ASP A 37 0.23 7.66 1.29
CA ASP A 37 -0.30 6.85 0.20
C ASP A 37 -0.49 5.38 0.58
N CYS A 38 -1.21 5.13 1.68
CA CYS A 38 -1.45 3.81 2.25
C CYS A 38 -2.94 3.48 2.37
N GLY A 39 -3.26 2.18 2.35
CA GLY A 39 -4.62 1.68 2.40
C GLY A 39 -5.39 2.06 3.66
N TYR A 40 -6.72 2.06 3.57
CA TYR A 40 -7.64 2.15 4.70
C TYR A 40 -8.37 0.81 4.89
N ASN A 41 -8.93 0.28 3.81
CA ASN A 41 -9.48 -1.06 3.71
C ASN A 41 -9.02 -1.65 2.36
N LEU A 42 -8.13 -2.65 2.39
CA LEU A 42 -7.52 -3.21 1.19
C LEU A 42 -8.50 -4.02 0.33
N HIS A 43 -9.61 -4.48 0.92
CA HIS A 43 -10.68 -5.15 0.18
C HIS A 43 -11.55 -4.17 -0.61
N THR A 44 -11.78 -2.96 -0.10
CA THR A 44 -12.70 -2.01 -0.73
C THR A 44 -11.98 -0.93 -1.52
N GLN A 45 -10.80 -0.48 -1.04
CA GLN A 45 -10.09 0.70 -1.54
C GLN A 45 -8.58 0.44 -1.71
N GLY A 46 -8.19 -0.77 -2.06
CA GLY A 46 -6.77 -1.12 -2.20
C GLY A 46 -6.53 -2.20 -3.24
N TYR A 47 -6.22 -3.42 -2.83
CA TYR A 47 -6.04 -4.54 -3.75
C TYR A 47 -7.32 -4.93 -4.47
N ARG A 48 -8.47 -4.68 -3.84
CA ARG A 48 -9.77 -4.70 -4.49
C ARG A 48 -10.37 -3.30 -4.50
N SER A 49 -11.21 -3.03 -5.46
CA SER A 49 -11.96 -1.78 -5.58
C SER A 49 -13.44 -2.14 -5.78
N GLY A 50 -14.24 -1.86 -4.76
CA GLY A 50 -15.65 -2.27 -4.77
C GLY A 50 -15.83 -3.81 -4.94
N GLY A 51 -14.90 -4.60 -4.42
CA GLY A 51 -14.91 -6.06 -4.52
C GLY A 51 -14.17 -6.64 -5.75
N ALA A 52 -13.95 -5.85 -6.80
CA ALA A 52 -13.20 -6.29 -7.98
C ALA A 52 -11.68 -6.29 -7.70
N LEU A 53 -10.98 -7.38 -8.07
CA LEU A 53 -9.53 -7.45 -7.93
C LEU A 53 -8.83 -6.49 -8.90
N GLY A 54 -7.96 -5.64 -8.35
CA GLY A 54 -7.13 -4.71 -9.12
C GLY A 54 -5.94 -5.42 -9.76
N LEU A 55 -6.15 -6.09 -10.89
CA LEU A 55 -5.12 -6.91 -11.55
C LEU A 55 -3.87 -6.11 -11.89
N GLY A 56 -4.01 -4.88 -12.40
CA GLY A 56 -2.90 -3.99 -12.72
C GLY A 56 -2.09 -3.50 -11.51
N VAL A 57 -2.59 -3.72 -10.29
CA VAL A 57 -1.87 -3.45 -9.05
C VAL A 57 -1.29 -4.74 -8.48
N VAL A 58 -2.10 -5.79 -8.38
CA VAL A 58 -1.76 -7.01 -7.63
C VAL A 58 -0.70 -7.84 -8.34
N TYR A 59 -0.79 -8.00 -9.68
CA TYR A 59 0.20 -8.77 -10.43
C TYR A 59 1.59 -8.12 -10.42
N PRO A 60 1.76 -6.85 -10.84
CA PRO A 60 3.07 -6.21 -10.78
C PRO A 60 3.65 -6.15 -9.37
N TYR A 61 2.79 -5.99 -8.35
CA TYR A 61 3.23 -6.02 -6.96
C TYR A 61 3.77 -7.39 -6.57
N ALA A 62 3.05 -8.48 -6.89
CA ALA A 62 3.47 -9.84 -6.61
C ALA A 62 4.81 -10.18 -7.28
N PHE A 63 4.97 -9.86 -8.57
CA PHE A 63 6.22 -10.10 -9.29
C PHE A 63 7.40 -9.29 -8.73
N ARG A 64 7.20 -7.99 -8.42
CA ARG A 64 8.27 -7.17 -7.81
C ARG A 64 8.69 -7.71 -6.45
N LYS A 65 7.75 -8.13 -5.61
CA LYS A 65 8.06 -8.71 -4.31
C LYS A 65 8.74 -10.07 -4.42
N ALA A 66 8.31 -10.90 -5.37
CA ALA A 66 8.95 -12.18 -5.65
C ALA A 66 10.40 -12.00 -6.14
N ARG A 67 10.66 -11.03 -7.03
CA ARG A 67 12.02 -10.71 -7.50
C ARG A 67 12.98 -10.38 -6.35
N ASP A 68 12.47 -9.77 -5.29
CA ASP A 68 13.23 -9.42 -4.09
C ASP A 68 13.17 -10.53 -3.02
N GLY A 69 12.53 -11.67 -3.33
CA GLY A 69 12.35 -12.82 -2.48
C GLY A 69 13.62 -13.64 -2.30
N LYS A 70 13.56 -14.61 -1.39
CA LYS A 70 14.74 -15.40 -0.99
C LYS A 70 15.28 -16.31 -2.11
N GLU A 71 14.41 -16.90 -2.89
CA GLU A 71 14.81 -17.78 -3.98
C GLU A 71 15.45 -16.98 -5.12
N ALA A 72 14.86 -15.83 -5.47
CA ALA A 72 15.41 -14.91 -6.46
C ALA A 72 16.77 -14.30 -6.03
N GLN A 73 17.00 -14.13 -4.72
CA GLN A 73 18.31 -13.71 -4.20
C GLN A 73 19.38 -14.79 -4.30
N ARG A 74 18.98 -16.07 -4.26
CA ARG A 74 19.89 -17.23 -4.31
C ARG A 74 20.15 -17.69 -5.73
N ASP A 75 19.16 -17.58 -6.61
CA ASP A 75 19.23 -18.05 -7.98
C ASP A 75 19.00 -16.91 -9.00
N PRO A 76 20.06 -16.48 -9.71
CA PRO A 76 19.95 -15.47 -10.76
C PRO A 76 19.00 -15.83 -11.90
N ALA A 77 18.71 -17.12 -12.14
CA ALA A 77 17.77 -17.52 -13.17
C ALA A 77 16.32 -17.24 -12.73
N VAL A 78 16.00 -17.51 -11.46
CA VAL A 78 14.70 -17.13 -10.86
C VAL A 78 14.51 -15.61 -10.93
N ARG A 79 15.53 -14.85 -10.54
CA ARG A 79 15.49 -13.40 -10.60
C ARG A 79 15.22 -12.88 -12.02
N ARG A 80 15.94 -13.38 -13.02
CA ARG A 80 15.73 -12.97 -14.43
C ARG A 80 14.32 -13.28 -14.93
N ALA A 81 13.80 -14.47 -14.61
CA ALA A 81 12.43 -14.84 -15.02
C ALA A 81 11.37 -13.89 -14.42
N LEU A 82 11.55 -13.45 -13.17
CA LEU A 82 10.67 -12.49 -12.53
C LEU A 82 10.84 -11.07 -13.07
N GLU A 83 12.06 -10.64 -13.39
CA GLU A 83 12.33 -9.36 -14.05
C GLU A 83 11.70 -9.29 -15.44
N GLU A 84 11.78 -10.36 -16.22
CA GLU A 84 11.11 -10.48 -17.52
C GLU A 84 9.58 -10.42 -17.37
N ALA A 85 9.02 -11.11 -16.37
CA ALA A 85 7.59 -11.05 -16.09
C ALA A 85 7.13 -9.64 -15.67
N ILE A 86 7.95 -8.89 -14.96
CA ILE A 86 7.68 -7.48 -14.62
C ILE A 86 7.64 -6.62 -15.89
N GLY A 87 8.61 -6.81 -16.78
CA GLY A 87 8.68 -6.06 -18.05
C GLY A 87 7.50 -6.35 -18.99
N ASN A 88 6.91 -7.53 -18.90
CA ASN A 88 5.83 -8.00 -19.74
C ASN A 88 4.53 -8.24 -18.96
N PHE A 89 4.29 -7.50 -17.87
CA PHE A 89 3.19 -7.79 -16.95
C PHE A 89 1.80 -7.75 -17.63
N GLU A 90 1.62 -6.99 -18.68
CA GLU A 90 0.37 -6.90 -19.44
C GLU A 90 -0.02 -8.23 -20.09
N GLU A 91 0.96 -9.04 -20.48
CA GLU A 91 0.73 -10.39 -20.99
C GLU A 91 0.01 -11.25 -19.95
N TRP A 92 0.41 -11.12 -18.67
CA TRP A 92 -0.19 -11.86 -17.57
C TRP A 92 -1.62 -11.45 -17.26
N LEU A 93 -2.02 -10.23 -17.62
CA LEU A 93 -3.40 -9.76 -17.48
C LEU A 93 -4.36 -10.50 -18.42
N GLY A 94 -3.85 -11.08 -19.50
CA GLY A 94 -4.61 -11.96 -20.42
C GLY A 94 -4.85 -13.37 -19.88
N HIS A 95 -4.10 -13.79 -18.84
CA HIS A 95 -4.17 -15.15 -18.28
C HIS A 95 -5.14 -15.21 -17.08
N ILE A 96 -6.40 -14.96 -17.32
CA ILE A 96 -7.46 -14.92 -16.30
C ILE A 96 -8.42 -16.08 -16.50
N PRO A 97 -8.80 -16.81 -15.43
CA PRO A 97 -8.31 -16.70 -14.05
C PRO A 97 -6.87 -17.19 -13.91
N PRO A 98 -6.09 -16.64 -12.94
CA PRO A 98 -4.75 -17.11 -12.69
C PRO A 98 -4.75 -18.58 -12.31
N LYS A 99 -3.75 -19.34 -12.80
CA LYS A 99 -3.57 -20.76 -12.47
C LYS A 99 -2.24 -20.96 -11.76
N ARG A 100 -2.24 -21.77 -10.71
CA ARG A 100 -1.03 -22.15 -10.00
C ARG A 100 -0.02 -22.83 -10.93
N GLY A 101 1.23 -22.47 -10.78
CA GLY A 101 2.32 -23.00 -11.60
C GLY A 101 2.38 -22.44 -13.02
N ALA A 102 1.45 -21.57 -13.42
CA ALA A 102 1.39 -21.06 -14.79
C ALA A 102 2.15 -19.73 -14.97
N THR A 103 2.67 -19.14 -13.92
CA THR A 103 3.44 -17.90 -13.95
C THR A 103 4.80 -18.10 -13.28
N PRO A 104 5.80 -17.22 -13.53
CA PRO A 104 7.09 -17.26 -12.83
C PRO A 104 7.00 -17.15 -11.30
N LEU A 105 5.84 -16.75 -10.72
CA LEU A 105 5.62 -16.78 -9.27
C LEU A 105 5.71 -18.21 -8.69
N ALA A 106 5.52 -19.25 -9.50
CA ALA A 106 5.75 -20.62 -9.06
C ALA A 106 7.18 -20.87 -8.55
N LEU A 107 8.14 -20.06 -8.99
CA LEU A 107 9.53 -20.08 -8.51
C LEU A 107 9.70 -19.43 -7.12
N GLU A 108 8.70 -18.68 -6.66
CA GLU A 108 8.62 -18.05 -5.35
C GLU A 108 7.24 -18.35 -4.72
N PRO A 109 6.99 -19.55 -4.23
CA PRO A 109 5.67 -20.05 -3.85
C PRO A 109 4.92 -19.17 -2.85
N THR A 110 5.62 -18.49 -1.95
CA THR A 110 5.01 -17.57 -0.97
C THR A 110 4.28 -16.42 -1.65
N TYR A 111 4.82 -15.90 -2.75
CA TYR A 111 4.20 -14.80 -3.49
C TYR A 111 3.12 -15.30 -4.45
N GLU A 112 3.24 -16.52 -4.94
CA GLU A 112 2.14 -17.17 -5.65
C GLU A 112 0.94 -17.37 -4.72
N ASP A 113 1.16 -17.87 -3.50
CA ASP A 113 0.11 -18.02 -2.47
C ASP A 113 -0.54 -16.69 -2.11
N MET A 114 0.24 -15.62 -2.01
CA MET A 114 -0.27 -14.26 -1.77
C MET A 114 -1.21 -13.82 -2.90
N LEU A 115 -0.81 -13.98 -4.16
CA LEU A 115 -1.64 -13.63 -5.32
C LEU A 115 -2.97 -14.40 -5.30
N PHE A 116 -2.91 -15.71 -5.04
CA PHE A 116 -4.10 -16.56 -4.97
C PHE A 116 -4.99 -16.22 -3.78
N ALA A 117 -4.41 -15.91 -2.61
CA ALA A 117 -5.19 -15.48 -1.44
C ALA A 117 -5.95 -14.18 -1.74
N MET A 118 -5.30 -13.20 -2.35
CA MET A 118 -5.94 -11.93 -2.74
C MET A 118 -7.00 -12.14 -3.84
N GLY A 119 -6.73 -13.04 -4.79
CA GLY A 119 -7.61 -13.30 -5.94
C GLY A 119 -8.87 -14.09 -5.57
N SER A 120 -8.74 -15.13 -4.72
CA SER A 120 -9.83 -16.05 -4.38
C SER A 120 -10.77 -15.54 -3.28
N ARG A 121 -10.31 -14.60 -2.43
CA ARG A 121 -11.11 -14.07 -1.33
C ARG A 121 -11.90 -12.85 -1.75
N GLY A 122 -13.00 -13.12 -2.48
CA GLY A 122 -13.93 -12.09 -2.95
C GLY A 122 -14.78 -11.49 -1.86
N ASP A 123 -15.12 -12.28 -0.84
CA ASP A 123 -15.93 -11.84 0.30
C ASP A 123 -15.06 -11.12 1.34
N TYR A 124 -15.67 -10.19 2.07
CA TYR A 124 -15.02 -9.47 3.16
C TYR A 124 -14.99 -10.34 4.42
N ASP A 125 -14.05 -11.27 4.47
CA ASP A 125 -13.86 -12.25 5.56
C ASP A 125 -12.73 -11.82 6.54
N ASP A 126 -12.40 -12.68 7.50
CA ASP A 126 -11.38 -12.41 8.53
C ASP A 126 -9.97 -12.18 7.95
N PHE A 127 -9.70 -12.66 6.73
CA PHE A 127 -8.45 -12.36 6.03
C PHE A 127 -8.29 -10.85 5.79
N TRP A 128 -9.37 -10.17 5.43
CA TRP A 128 -9.37 -8.73 5.15
C TRP A 128 -9.54 -7.87 6.40
N LYS A 129 -10.17 -8.40 7.46
CA LYS A 129 -10.53 -7.64 8.67
C LYS A 129 -9.40 -7.43 9.67
N ASN A 130 -8.21 -8.00 9.42
CA ASN A 130 -7.07 -7.79 10.31
C ASN A 130 -6.53 -6.34 10.23
N PRO A 131 -5.86 -5.83 11.30
CA PRO A 131 -5.39 -4.43 11.34
C PRO A 131 -4.41 -4.04 10.22
N GLY A 132 -3.70 -5.00 9.64
CA GLY A 132 -2.78 -4.76 8.52
C GLY A 132 -3.50 -4.58 7.18
N SER A 133 -4.71 -5.12 7.05
CA SER A 133 -5.51 -5.06 5.82
C SER A 133 -6.67 -4.08 5.90
N SER A 134 -7.26 -3.87 7.08
CA SER A 134 -8.38 -2.97 7.26
C SER A 134 -8.25 -2.17 8.56
N LEU A 135 -7.94 -0.89 8.44
CA LEU A 135 -8.06 0.03 9.56
C LEU A 135 -9.51 0.32 9.91
N GLU A 136 -10.43 0.22 8.95
CA GLU A 136 -11.86 0.48 9.12
C GLU A 136 -12.46 -0.29 10.29
N GLU A 137 -12.12 -1.58 10.42
CA GLU A 137 -12.59 -2.44 11.52
C GLU A 137 -12.03 -2.05 12.90
N HIS A 138 -10.95 -1.29 12.93
CA HIS A 138 -10.17 -1.00 14.14
C HIS A 138 -10.04 0.49 14.45
N ILE A 139 -10.69 1.34 13.66
CA ILE A 139 -10.49 2.80 13.74
C ILE A 139 -10.88 3.38 15.09
N ASP A 140 -11.84 2.79 15.79
CA ASP A 140 -12.28 3.24 17.11
C ASP A 140 -11.24 2.94 18.22
N SER A 141 -10.28 2.05 17.94
CA SER A 141 -9.13 1.78 18.82
C SER A 141 -7.93 2.66 18.53
N TYR A 142 -8.01 3.54 17.52
CA TYR A 142 -6.91 4.40 17.15
C TYR A 142 -6.69 5.51 18.19
N PRO A 143 -5.43 5.77 18.62
CA PRO A 143 -5.15 6.78 19.62
C PRO A 143 -5.43 8.19 19.10
N ASP A 144 -5.84 9.09 19.99
CA ASP A 144 -6.04 10.51 19.67
C ASP A 144 -4.69 11.24 19.57
N ILE A 145 -4.04 11.13 18.42
CA ILE A 145 -2.73 11.72 18.10
C ILE A 145 -2.79 12.55 16.81
N PRO A 146 -1.94 13.55 16.64
CA PRO A 146 -1.79 14.30 15.40
C PRO A 146 -1.44 13.38 14.21
N LEU A 147 -2.13 13.60 13.09
CA LEU A 147 -1.92 12.86 11.86
C LEU A 147 -1.65 13.81 10.70
N PHE A 148 -0.67 13.48 9.89
CA PHE A 148 -0.49 14.05 8.56
C PHE A 148 -0.66 12.95 7.52
N LEU A 149 -1.58 13.17 6.57
CA LEU A 149 -1.86 12.24 5.48
C LEU A 149 -1.38 12.84 4.18
N LEU A 150 -0.68 12.07 3.38
CA LEU A 150 -0.27 12.46 2.04
C LEU A 150 -0.73 11.40 1.05
N THR A 151 -1.26 11.83 -0.08
CA THR A 151 -1.60 10.95 -1.20
C THR A 151 -1.48 11.70 -2.52
N SER A 152 -1.70 11.01 -3.60
CA SER A 152 -1.59 11.52 -4.96
C SER A 152 -2.89 11.32 -5.72
N TRP A 153 -3.25 12.24 -6.62
CA TRP A 153 -4.45 12.13 -7.45
C TRP A 153 -4.44 10.89 -8.34
N TYR A 154 -3.25 10.48 -8.77
CA TYR A 154 -3.05 9.38 -9.72
C TYR A 154 -2.60 8.08 -9.03
N GLY A 155 -2.50 8.08 -7.70
CA GLY A 155 -2.19 6.90 -6.89
C GLY A 155 -3.44 6.07 -6.58
N HIS A 156 -3.29 4.75 -6.55
CA HIS A 156 -4.39 3.84 -6.24
C HIS A 156 -4.91 3.91 -4.80
N HIS A 157 -4.23 4.64 -3.91
CA HIS A 157 -4.66 4.89 -2.53
C HIS A 157 -5.32 6.27 -2.31
N ALA A 158 -5.55 7.06 -3.36
CA ALA A 158 -6.22 8.36 -3.25
C ALA A 158 -7.58 8.24 -2.55
N TRP A 159 -8.41 7.30 -2.99
CA TRP A 159 -9.71 7.03 -2.38
C TRP A 159 -9.58 6.58 -0.91
N ALA A 160 -8.70 5.62 -0.63
CA ALA A 160 -8.45 5.12 0.73
C ALA A 160 -8.01 6.26 1.68
N THR A 161 -7.12 7.14 1.22
CA THR A 161 -6.61 8.25 2.05
C THR A 161 -7.67 9.33 2.30
N THR A 162 -8.51 9.64 1.31
CA THR A 162 -9.59 10.62 1.49
C THR A 162 -10.67 10.12 2.44
N VAL A 163 -11.08 8.84 2.34
CA VAL A 163 -12.01 8.23 3.29
C VAL A 163 -11.41 8.23 4.69
N LYS A 164 -10.16 7.79 4.83
CA LYS A 164 -9.41 7.80 6.09
C LYS A 164 -9.37 9.19 6.73
N PHE A 165 -9.08 10.22 5.95
CA PHE A 165 -9.08 11.61 6.41
C PHE A 165 -10.43 12.00 7.02
N VAL A 166 -11.53 11.72 6.31
CA VAL A 166 -12.88 12.03 6.78
C VAL A 166 -13.20 11.28 8.08
N GLU A 167 -12.86 10.01 8.16
CA GLU A 167 -13.13 9.18 9.33
C GLU A 167 -12.32 9.59 10.56
N PHE A 168 -11.04 9.92 10.39
CA PHE A 168 -10.22 10.46 11.49
C PHE A 168 -10.72 11.84 11.95
N ARG A 169 -11.11 12.72 11.03
CA ARG A 169 -11.65 14.04 11.38
C ARG A 169 -12.93 13.98 12.21
N LYS A 170 -13.72 12.92 12.07
CA LYS A 170 -14.92 12.69 12.89
C LYS A 170 -14.59 12.21 14.30
N ARG A 171 -13.48 11.50 14.49
CA ARG A 171 -13.14 10.77 15.72
C ARG A 171 -12.09 11.43 16.58
N LEU A 172 -11.07 12.01 15.96
CA LEU A 172 -9.94 12.57 16.68
C LEU A 172 -10.15 14.04 17.02
N LYS A 173 -9.72 14.43 18.21
CA LYS A 173 -9.62 15.83 18.64
C LYS A 173 -8.30 16.46 18.18
N SER A 174 -7.26 15.64 18.08
CA SER A 174 -5.94 16.01 17.56
C SER A 174 -6.02 16.46 16.10
N PRO A 175 -5.11 17.34 15.66
CA PRO A 175 -5.09 17.80 14.27
C PRO A 175 -4.91 16.66 13.29
N VAL A 176 -5.78 16.58 12.28
CA VAL A 176 -5.64 15.73 11.11
C VAL A 176 -5.51 16.61 9.89
N ARG A 177 -4.40 16.52 9.19
CA ARG A 177 -4.12 17.27 7.96
C ARG A 177 -3.92 16.32 6.79
N MET A 178 -4.24 16.79 5.58
CA MET A 178 -4.05 16.00 4.37
C MET A 178 -3.55 16.89 3.24
N VAL A 179 -2.62 16.35 2.46
CA VAL A 179 -2.18 16.91 1.18
C VAL A 179 -2.44 15.87 0.09
N ILE A 180 -2.98 16.31 -1.03
CA ILE A 180 -3.13 15.51 -2.25
C ILE A 180 -2.40 16.25 -3.35
N GLY A 181 -1.38 15.61 -3.93
CA GLY A 181 -0.57 16.20 -5.00
C GLY A 181 -0.77 15.51 -6.34
N THR A 182 -0.02 15.98 -7.32
CA THR A 182 -0.06 15.51 -8.71
C THR A 182 0.74 14.23 -8.94
N TRP A 183 1.25 13.65 -7.90
CA TRP A 183 2.18 12.52 -7.93
C TRP A 183 1.50 11.19 -8.25
N LEU A 184 2.32 10.17 -8.44
CA LEU A 184 1.95 8.76 -8.48
C LEU A 184 2.24 8.09 -7.13
N HIS A 185 2.14 6.77 -7.09
CA HIS A 185 2.48 5.98 -5.90
C HIS A 185 3.98 5.68 -5.84
N GLY A 186 4.72 6.34 -4.94
CA GLY A 186 6.15 6.13 -4.73
C GLY A 186 6.86 7.40 -4.23
N HIS A 187 7.95 7.23 -3.48
CA HIS A 187 8.76 8.37 -3.01
C HIS A 187 9.36 9.17 -4.16
N ASP A 188 9.83 8.47 -5.20
CA ASP A 188 10.50 9.11 -6.33
C ASP A 188 9.58 10.09 -7.04
N THR A 189 8.28 9.80 -7.09
CA THR A 189 7.31 10.64 -7.78
C THR A 189 7.03 11.97 -7.06
N LEU A 190 7.36 12.09 -5.77
CA LEU A 190 7.22 13.34 -5.01
C LEU A 190 8.20 14.41 -5.50
N LEU A 191 9.31 13.99 -6.10
CA LEU A 191 10.36 14.85 -6.65
C LEU A 191 10.16 15.17 -8.14
N GLU A 192 9.03 14.73 -8.71
CA GLU A 192 8.71 14.95 -10.11
C GLU A 192 7.71 16.09 -10.29
N SER A 193 7.94 16.94 -11.28
CA SER A 193 6.99 18.01 -11.66
C SER A 193 5.85 17.52 -12.54
N TRP A 194 5.93 16.30 -13.05
CA TRP A 194 5.03 15.74 -14.07
C TRP A 194 4.37 14.44 -13.60
N SER A 195 3.23 14.14 -14.20
CA SER A 195 2.55 12.85 -14.04
C SER A 195 1.87 12.47 -15.35
N GLY A 196 2.18 11.29 -15.86
CA GLY A 196 1.78 10.89 -17.21
C GLY A 196 2.34 11.86 -18.27
N GLU A 197 1.49 12.45 -19.07
CA GLU A 197 1.87 13.40 -20.15
C GLU A 197 1.79 14.88 -19.72
N VAL A 198 1.46 15.15 -18.45
CA VAL A 198 1.24 16.52 -17.95
C VAL A 198 2.38 16.95 -17.05
N ASP A 199 3.03 18.08 -17.40
CA ASP A 199 3.96 18.77 -16.53
C ASP A 199 3.22 19.86 -15.73
N PHE A 200 3.24 19.74 -14.41
CA PHE A 200 2.59 20.67 -13.48
C PHE A 200 3.50 21.79 -12.98
N GLY A 201 4.75 21.79 -13.44
CA GLY A 201 5.76 22.76 -13.05
C GLY A 201 6.43 22.48 -11.71
N VAL A 202 7.45 23.30 -11.40
CA VAL A 202 8.32 23.11 -10.23
C VAL A 202 7.56 23.17 -8.90
N ASP A 203 6.46 23.88 -8.83
CA ASP A 203 5.64 24.00 -7.62
C ASP A 203 4.91 22.70 -7.26
N ALA A 204 4.91 21.70 -8.17
CA ALA A 204 4.36 20.37 -7.91
C ALA A 204 5.36 19.43 -7.19
N ILE A 205 6.63 19.81 -7.13
CA ILE A 205 7.67 19.05 -6.45
C ILE A 205 7.52 19.21 -4.94
N LEU A 206 7.52 18.10 -4.22
CA LEU A 206 7.53 18.09 -2.76
C LEU A 206 8.98 17.85 -2.28
N ASP A 207 9.66 18.90 -1.89
CA ASP A 207 11.02 18.92 -1.33
C ASP A 207 11.03 19.11 0.20
#